data_96822ae5851d7421540c4e9bd7145494
#
_entry.id   96822ae5851d7421540c4e9bd7145494
#
_cell.length_a   1.000
_cell.length_b   1.000
_cell.length_c   1.000
_cell.angle_alpha   90.00
_cell.angle_beta   90.00
_cell.angle_gamma   90.00
#
_symmetry.space_group_name_H-M   'P 1'
#
loop_
_entity.id
_entity.type
_entity.pdbx_description
1 polymer ?
#
loop_
_entity_poly.entity_id
_entity_poly.type
_entity_poly.pdbx_seq_one_letter_code
_entity_poly.pdbx_strand_id
1 'polypeptide(L)'
;LALLLSLWFTAVCNPLFWHAIFTERPLGQPGAWLFAGALAVLVTGLHFILLVLPLSRWTTKPLLTVLVLTTAFATYFMRKYYVYLDPEMLRNVLRTDTREASELFSADMLLPLLAYAALPLALIWRTGIPRVSLPKAALRRVLSLGAAVVAIVASGFLIFQDLSSMMREKKEIRYLLTPGNYLVSLARTVGADAGTAVHARAPVGTDAKLGGRWTQRKKPVLFVVFIGETARAANWGLSGYPRQTTPQLAGLDVINFTDVTACGTSTEVSLPCMFSHLGRNA
;
A
#
# COMPACT_ATOMS: atom_id res chain seq x y z
N LEU A 1 14.25 22.22 -8.36
CA LEU A 1 13.71 20.93 -8.79
C LEU A 1 13.02 20.18 -7.65
N ALA A 2 13.69 19.93 -6.51
CA ALA A 2 13.08 19.21 -5.38
C ALA A 2 11.78 19.85 -4.89
N LEU A 3 11.73 21.19 -4.72
CA LEU A 3 10.51 21.89 -4.31
C LEU A 3 9.37 21.74 -5.34
N LEU A 4 9.68 21.86 -6.63
CA LEU A 4 8.68 21.69 -7.69
C LEU A 4 8.09 20.26 -7.69
N LEU A 5 8.94 19.25 -7.50
CA LEU A 5 8.47 17.87 -7.41
C LEU A 5 7.69 17.60 -6.12
N SER A 6 8.08 18.23 -5.00
CA SER A 6 7.32 18.13 -3.75
C SER A 6 5.91 18.72 -3.89
N LEU A 7 5.80 19.87 -4.54
CA LEU A 7 4.50 20.47 -4.88
C LEU A 7 3.70 19.59 -5.83
N TRP A 8 4.36 19.00 -6.84
CA TRP A 8 3.72 18.08 -7.76
C TRP A 8 3.16 16.85 -7.05
N PHE A 9 3.97 16.20 -6.20
CA PHE A 9 3.50 15.09 -5.41
C PHE A 9 2.33 15.48 -4.51
N THR A 10 2.43 16.62 -3.81
CA THR A 10 1.37 17.08 -2.92
C THR A 10 0.07 17.36 -3.65
N ALA A 11 0.12 18.10 -4.75
CA ALA A 11 -1.08 18.59 -5.42
C ALA A 11 -1.68 17.60 -6.43
N VAL A 12 -0.83 16.89 -7.18
CA VAL A 12 -1.27 16.11 -8.35
C VAL A 12 -1.32 14.62 -8.05
N CYS A 13 -0.32 14.08 -7.33
CA CYS A 13 -0.21 12.63 -7.13
C CYS A 13 -1.02 12.10 -5.94
N ASN A 14 -1.71 12.95 -5.17
CA ASN A 14 -2.44 12.58 -3.96
C ASN A 14 -3.95 12.89 -4.01
N PRO A 15 -4.68 12.55 -5.11
CA PRO A 15 -6.09 12.92 -5.23
C PRO A 15 -6.97 12.21 -4.19
N LEU A 16 -6.69 10.95 -3.84
CA LEU A 16 -7.46 10.22 -2.82
C LEU A 16 -7.23 10.79 -1.42
N PHE A 17 -6.00 11.22 -1.12
CA PHE A 17 -5.71 11.91 0.14
C PHE A 17 -6.54 13.19 0.27
N TRP A 18 -6.51 14.05 -0.74
CA TRP A 18 -7.28 15.29 -0.72
C TRP A 18 -8.78 15.06 -0.73
N HIS A 19 -9.24 14.05 -1.45
CA HIS A 19 -10.65 13.65 -1.41
C HIS A 19 -11.07 13.24 0.01
N ALA A 20 -10.29 12.40 0.68
CA ALA A 20 -10.57 12.00 2.06
C ALA A 20 -10.57 13.21 3.02
N ILE A 21 -9.60 14.13 2.90
CA ILE A 21 -9.54 15.36 3.69
C ILE A 21 -10.78 16.23 3.50
N PHE A 22 -11.21 16.46 2.25
CA PHE A 22 -12.35 17.32 1.95
C PHE A 22 -13.71 16.66 2.20
N THR A 23 -13.75 15.34 2.30
CA THR A 23 -14.94 14.61 2.77
C THR A 23 -15.17 14.87 4.25
N GLU A 24 -14.12 14.81 5.06
CA GLU A 24 -14.21 15.06 6.51
C GLU A 24 -14.34 16.57 6.82
N ARG A 25 -13.77 17.43 5.99
CA ARG A 25 -13.82 18.90 6.15
C ARG A 25 -14.11 19.59 4.82
N PRO A 26 -15.40 19.70 4.45
CA PRO A 26 -15.81 20.37 3.21
C PRO A 26 -15.34 21.81 3.12
N LEU A 27 -14.90 22.23 1.93
CA LEU A 27 -14.33 23.56 1.67
C LEU A 27 -15.28 24.74 1.96
N GLY A 28 -16.58 24.49 2.07
CA GLY A 28 -17.57 25.47 2.48
C GLY A 28 -17.60 25.79 3.98
N GLN A 29 -16.89 25.02 4.80
CA GLN A 29 -16.83 25.29 6.25
C GLN A 29 -15.85 26.40 6.60
N PRO A 30 -16.12 27.18 7.66
CA PRO A 30 -15.16 28.18 8.15
C PRO A 30 -13.80 27.55 8.47
N GLY A 31 -12.73 28.21 8.04
CA GLY A 31 -11.36 27.76 8.29
C GLY A 31 -10.90 26.57 7.44
N ALA A 32 -11.75 25.96 6.58
CA ALA A 32 -11.36 24.82 5.75
C ALA A 32 -10.22 25.16 4.78
N TRP A 33 -10.23 26.35 4.20
CA TRP A 33 -9.15 26.82 3.32
C TRP A 33 -7.84 27.04 4.05
N LEU A 34 -7.89 27.57 5.28
CA LEU A 34 -6.70 27.71 6.13
C LEU A 34 -6.13 26.35 6.49
N PHE A 35 -6.99 25.42 6.87
CA PHE A 35 -6.61 24.04 7.16
C PHE A 35 -5.96 23.36 5.94
N ALA A 36 -6.61 23.43 4.77
CA ALA A 36 -6.11 22.84 3.54
C ALA A 36 -4.77 23.46 3.11
N GLY A 37 -4.64 24.77 3.20
CA GLY A 37 -3.39 25.49 2.88
C GLY A 37 -2.25 25.12 3.84
N ALA A 38 -2.49 25.10 5.14
CA ALA A 38 -1.50 24.71 6.13
C ALA A 38 -1.12 23.23 5.98
N LEU A 39 -2.08 22.35 5.73
CA LEU A 39 -1.83 20.94 5.44
C LEU A 39 -1.01 20.74 4.16
N ALA A 40 -1.30 21.51 3.10
CA ALA A 40 -0.51 21.48 1.87
C ALA A 40 0.95 21.92 2.11
N VAL A 41 1.18 22.95 2.92
CA VAL A 41 2.54 23.39 3.30
C VAL A 41 3.25 22.28 4.09
N LEU A 42 2.58 21.70 5.08
CA LEU A 42 3.11 20.62 5.91
C LEU A 42 3.51 19.41 5.04
N VAL A 43 2.61 18.94 4.19
CA VAL A 43 2.85 17.79 3.30
C VAL A 43 3.94 18.08 2.27
N THR A 44 3.95 19.28 1.68
CA THR A 44 5.01 19.71 0.76
C THR A 44 6.38 19.75 1.46
N GLY A 45 6.43 20.25 2.68
CA GLY A 45 7.64 20.26 3.50
C GLY A 45 8.16 18.86 3.80
N LEU A 46 7.29 17.93 4.15
CA LEU A 46 7.64 16.50 4.35
C LEU A 46 8.19 15.87 3.07
N HIS A 47 7.51 16.07 1.94
CA HIS A 47 8.01 15.60 0.64
C HIS A 47 9.36 16.22 0.28
N PHE A 48 9.53 17.51 0.57
CA PHE A 48 10.78 18.22 0.30
C PHE A 48 11.95 17.64 1.11
N ILE A 49 11.76 17.40 2.40
CA ILE A 49 12.77 16.75 3.25
C ILE A 49 13.09 15.36 2.71
N LEU A 50 12.06 14.56 2.42
CA LEU A 50 12.20 13.21 1.88
C LEU A 50 13.02 13.19 0.59
N LEU A 51 12.77 14.16 -0.30
CA LEU A 51 13.52 14.26 -1.57
C LEU A 51 14.94 14.77 -1.36
N VAL A 52 15.14 15.83 -0.57
CA VAL A 52 16.46 16.49 -0.45
C VAL A 52 17.49 15.63 0.26
N LEU A 53 17.09 14.82 1.26
CA LEU A 53 18.02 14.01 2.05
C LEU A 53 18.91 13.07 1.23
N PRO A 54 18.36 12.23 0.30
CA PRO A 54 19.17 11.29 -0.47
C PRO A 54 19.77 11.91 -1.75
N LEU A 55 19.42 13.16 -2.11
CA LEU A 55 19.88 13.76 -3.35
C LEU A 55 21.36 14.15 -3.28
N SER A 56 22.09 13.68 -4.26
CA SER A 56 23.44 14.11 -4.58
C SER A 56 23.51 14.43 -6.07
N ARG A 57 24.64 14.96 -6.52
CA ARG A 57 24.83 15.23 -7.95
C ARG A 57 24.58 13.98 -8.84
N TRP A 58 24.96 12.82 -8.33
CA TRP A 58 24.89 11.55 -9.08
C TRP A 58 23.53 10.87 -8.93
N THR A 59 22.91 10.98 -7.74
CA THR A 59 21.67 10.30 -7.41
C THR A 59 20.41 11.08 -7.80
N THR A 60 20.50 12.38 -8.03
CA THR A 60 19.33 13.24 -8.26
C THR A 60 18.45 12.74 -9.40
N LYS A 61 19.02 12.59 -10.62
CA LYS A 61 18.21 12.18 -11.78
C LYS A 61 17.67 10.76 -11.65
N PRO A 62 18.48 9.73 -11.40
CA PRO A 62 17.96 8.36 -11.32
C PRO A 62 16.98 8.17 -10.18
N LEU A 63 17.28 8.69 -8.99
CA LEU A 63 16.39 8.54 -7.84
C LEU A 63 15.05 9.24 -8.05
N LEU A 64 15.05 10.48 -8.52
CA LEU A 64 13.80 11.19 -8.78
C LEU A 64 13.01 10.55 -9.92
N THR A 65 13.66 9.98 -10.92
CA THR A 65 12.98 9.23 -11.98
C THR A 65 12.26 8.00 -11.42
N VAL A 66 12.96 7.22 -10.60
CA VAL A 66 12.36 6.05 -9.94
C VAL A 66 11.18 6.46 -9.05
N LEU A 67 11.35 7.50 -8.22
CA LEU A 67 10.27 7.97 -7.35
C LEU A 67 9.05 8.48 -8.12
N VAL A 68 9.26 9.22 -9.21
CA VAL A 68 8.15 9.70 -10.05
C VAL A 68 7.40 8.54 -10.69
N LEU A 69 8.11 7.58 -11.26
CA LEU A 69 7.47 6.41 -11.88
C LEU A 69 6.73 5.57 -10.85
N THR A 70 7.37 5.22 -9.73
CA THR A 70 6.74 4.45 -8.65
C THR A 70 5.52 5.18 -8.08
N THR A 71 5.60 6.50 -7.89
CA THR A 71 4.46 7.30 -7.44
C THR A 71 3.32 7.31 -8.44
N ALA A 72 3.62 7.41 -9.76
CA ALA A 72 2.60 7.36 -10.80
C ALA A 72 1.86 6.01 -10.82
N PHE A 73 2.58 4.89 -10.74
CA PHE A 73 2.00 3.56 -10.61
C PHE A 73 1.17 3.44 -9.31
N ALA A 74 1.75 3.82 -8.19
CA ALA A 74 1.07 3.78 -6.88
C ALA A 74 -0.26 4.56 -6.92
N THR A 75 -0.23 5.79 -7.43
CA THR A 75 -1.44 6.63 -7.55
C THR A 75 -2.49 6.00 -8.47
N TYR A 76 -2.05 5.42 -9.61
CA TYR A 76 -2.95 4.73 -10.53
C TYR A 76 -3.65 3.54 -9.84
N PHE A 77 -2.89 2.63 -9.23
CA PHE A 77 -3.45 1.44 -8.59
C PHE A 77 -4.32 1.77 -7.39
N MET A 78 -3.90 2.73 -6.55
CA MET A 78 -4.71 3.21 -5.44
C MET A 78 -6.06 3.75 -5.91
N ARG A 79 -6.10 4.50 -7.00
CA ARG A 79 -7.35 5.05 -7.57
C ARG A 79 -8.22 3.98 -8.24
N LYS A 80 -7.61 3.05 -8.96
CA LYS A 80 -8.34 2.02 -9.71
C LYS A 80 -8.96 0.98 -8.79
N TYR A 81 -8.24 0.58 -7.75
CA TYR A 81 -8.65 -0.50 -6.85
C TYR A 81 -9.08 -0.02 -5.45
N TYR A 82 -8.99 1.29 -5.18
CA TYR A 82 -9.33 1.88 -3.87
C TYR A 82 -8.58 1.24 -2.71
N VAL A 83 -7.30 0.93 -2.91
CA VAL A 83 -6.44 0.28 -1.92
C VAL A 83 -5.55 1.29 -1.20
N TYR A 84 -5.21 0.98 0.05
CA TYR A 84 -4.20 1.69 0.82
C TYR A 84 -2.85 1.01 0.63
N LEU A 85 -1.78 1.80 0.50
CA LEU A 85 -0.41 1.26 0.46
C LEU A 85 0.17 1.18 1.88
N ASP A 86 -0.47 0.38 2.70
CA ASP A 86 -0.01 0.01 4.03
C ASP A 86 1.05 -1.12 3.97
N PRO A 87 1.67 -1.52 5.10
CA PRO A 87 2.68 -2.57 5.10
C PRO A 87 2.16 -3.93 4.62
N GLU A 88 0.89 -4.26 4.86
CA GLU A 88 0.28 -5.52 4.43
C GLU A 88 0.10 -5.54 2.91
N MET A 89 -0.47 -4.47 2.35
CA MET A 89 -0.62 -4.35 0.89
C MET A 89 0.73 -4.33 0.17
N LEU A 90 1.73 -3.64 0.74
CA LEU A 90 3.05 -3.63 0.14
C LEU A 90 3.73 -5.00 0.17
N ARG A 91 3.53 -5.77 1.23
CA ARG A 91 4.01 -7.16 1.30
C ARG A 91 3.34 -8.02 0.23
N ASN A 92 2.04 -7.87 0.02
CA ASN A 92 1.33 -8.53 -1.06
C ASN A 92 1.93 -8.18 -2.43
N VAL A 93 2.14 -6.88 -2.71
CA VAL A 93 2.77 -6.42 -3.97
C VAL A 93 4.15 -7.04 -4.17
N LEU A 94 4.98 -7.10 -3.12
CA LEU A 94 6.33 -7.67 -3.22
C LEU A 94 6.36 -9.19 -3.39
N ARG A 95 5.29 -9.88 -2.99
CA ARG A 95 5.17 -11.35 -3.05
C ARG A 95 4.28 -11.85 -4.18
N THR A 96 3.61 -10.97 -4.91
CA THR A 96 2.85 -11.29 -6.11
C THR A 96 3.77 -11.86 -7.19
N ASP A 97 3.40 -12.97 -7.77
CA ASP A 97 4.19 -13.56 -8.85
C ASP A 97 4.09 -12.75 -10.16
N THR A 98 5.04 -12.96 -11.06
CA THR A 98 5.14 -12.18 -12.31
C THR A 98 3.97 -12.43 -13.25
N ARG A 99 3.32 -13.59 -13.21
CA ARG A 99 2.17 -13.92 -14.05
C ARG A 99 0.94 -13.14 -13.59
N GLU A 100 0.65 -13.19 -12.29
CA GLU A 100 -0.43 -12.42 -11.68
C GLU A 100 -0.20 -10.91 -11.85
N ALA A 101 1.04 -10.43 -11.60
CA ALA A 101 1.40 -9.04 -11.82
C ALA A 101 1.16 -8.60 -13.27
N SER A 102 1.44 -9.46 -14.26
CA SER A 102 1.26 -9.14 -15.67
C SER A 102 -0.20 -8.95 -16.07
N GLU A 103 -1.14 -9.62 -15.40
CA GLU A 103 -2.58 -9.47 -15.63
C GLU A 103 -3.13 -8.10 -15.19
N LEU A 104 -2.41 -7.42 -14.29
CA LEU A 104 -2.76 -6.08 -13.83
C LEU A 104 -2.38 -4.98 -14.84
N PHE A 105 -1.52 -5.30 -15.81
CA PHE A 105 -1.11 -4.34 -16.83
C PHE A 105 -2.16 -4.25 -17.95
N SER A 106 -2.68 -3.07 -18.16
CA SER A 106 -3.73 -2.80 -19.15
C SER A 106 -3.46 -1.48 -19.88
N ALA A 107 -3.95 -1.34 -21.10
CA ALA A 107 -3.71 -0.17 -21.95
C ALA A 107 -4.27 1.13 -21.33
N ASP A 108 -5.32 1.03 -20.50
CA ASP A 108 -5.92 2.16 -19.78
C ASP A 108 -5.01 2.76 -18.70
N MET A 109 -3.89 2.09 -18.33
CA MET A 109 -2.86 2.66 -17.45
C MET A 109 -2.06 3.77 -18.13
N LEU A 110 -1.90 3.72 -19.46
CA LEU A 110 -0.94 4.58 -20.15
C LEU A 110 -1.24 6.06 -19.97
N LEU A 111 -2.49 6.46 -20.16
CA LEU A 111 -2.89 7.87 -20.04
C LEU A 111 -2.74 8.42 -18.61
N PRO A 112 -3.19 7.75 -17.53
CA PRO A 112 -2.92 8.18 -16.17
C PRO A 112 -1.42 8.23 -15.84
N LEU A 113 -0.63 7.25 -16.24
CA LEU A 113 0.82 7.26 -15.99
C LEU A 113 1.51 8.43 -16.66
N LEU A 114 1.15 8.73 -17.90
CA LEU A 114 1.65 9.93 -18.60
C LEU A 114 1.23 11.22 -17.88
N ALA A 115 0.00 11.31 -17.43
CA ALA A 115 -0.50 12.48 -16.69
C ALA A 115 0.30 12.74 -15.40
N TYR A 116 0.67 11.68 -14.66
CA TYR A 116 1.43 11.84 -13.42
C TYR A 116 2.95 11.95 -13.62
N ALA A 117 3.50 11.36 -14.67
CA ALA A 117 4.95 11.22 -14.83
C ALA A 117 5.57 12.10 -15.92
N ALA A 118 4.88 12.41 -17.03
CA ALA A 118 5.50 13.03 -18.19
C ALA A 118 6.13 14.41 -17.88
N LEU A 119 5.36 15.30 -17.23
CA LEU A 119 5.86 16.63 -16.89
C LEU A 119 7.02 16.58 -15.89
N PRO A 120 6.93 15.89 -14.73
CA PRO A 120 8.06 15.81 -13.81
C PRO A 120 9.28 15.13 -14.42
N LEU A 121 9.14 14.09 -15.24
CA LEU A 121 10.26 13.47 -15.93
C LEU A 121 10.93 14.46 -16.92
N ALA A 122 10.14 15.18 -17.70
CA ALA A 122 10.67 16.20 -18.59
C ALA A 122 11.46 17.28 -17.82
N LEU A 123 10.94 17.73 -16.66
CA LEU A 123 11.63 18.67 -15.77
C LEU A 123 12.95 18.10 -15.25
N ILE A 124 12.95 16.86 -14.77
CA ILE A 124 14.16 16.19 -14.23
C ILE A 124 15.26 16.13 -15.30
N TRP A 125 14.92 15.69 -16.52
CA TRP A 125 15.91 15.46 -17.56
C TRP A 125 16.37 16.72 -18.27
N ARG A 126 15.52 17.76 -18.37
CA ARG A 126 15.89 19.07 -18.92
C ARG A 126 16.67 19.94 -17.93
N THR A 127 16.57 19.70 -16.61
CA THR A 127 17.27 20.48 -15.61
C THR A 127 18.73 20.06 -15.53
N GLY A 128 19.64 21.03 -15.73
CA GLY A 128 21.06 20.85 -15.46
C GLY A 128 21.35 20.85 -13.95
N ILE A 129 22.19 19.93 -13.49
CA ILE A 129 22.62 19.91 -12.08
C ILE A 129 23.97 20.65 -11.99
N PRO A 130 24.00 21.86 -11.40
CA PRO A 130 25.21 22.66 -11.34
C PRO A 130 26.26 22.02 -10.43
N ARG A 131 27.53 22.19 -10.79
CA ARG A 131 28.67 21.83 -9.94
C ARG A 131 28.83 22.93 -8.90
N VAL A 132 28.58 22.63 -7.65
CA VAL A 132 28.73 23.53 -6.53
C VAL A 132 29.77 22.94 -5.56
N SER A 133 30.63 23.79 -4.97
CA SER A 133 31.58 23.34 -3.93
C SER A 133 30.83 22.72 -2.76
N LEU A 134 31.43 21.70 -2.15
CA LEU A 134 30.84 20.96 -1.03
C LEU A 134 30.33 21.85 0.11
N PRO A 135 31.09 22.86 0.61
CA PRO A 135 30.60 23.69 1.71
C PRO A 135 29.37 24.53 1.31
N LYS A 136 29.36 25.07 0.08
CA LYS A 136 28.18 25.81 -0.42
C LYS A 136 26.97 24.90 -0.62
N ALA A 137 27.17 23.68 -1.08
CA ALA A 137 26.11 22.71 -1.23
C ALA A 137 25.55 22.28 0.13
N ALA A 138 26.41 22.02 1.11
CA ALA A 138 26.03 21.68 2.47
C ALA A 138 25.24 22.83 3.14
N LEU A 139 25.75 24.06 3.06
CA LEU A 139 25.07 25.22 3.62
C LEU A 139 23.66 25.42 3.01
N ARG A 140 23.54 25.35 1.68
CA ARG A 140 22.24 25.46 1.00
C ARG A 140 21.28 24.36 1.45
N ARG A 141 21.78 23.13 1.62
CA ARG A 141 20.99 21.99 2.09
C ARG A 141 20.51 22.20 3.53
N VAL A 142 21.40 22.59 4.43
CA VAL A 142 21.06 22.87 5.84
C VAL A 142 20.01 23.99 5.93
N LEU A 143 20.23 25.09 5.22
CA LEU A 143 19.28 26.23 5.23
C LEU A 143 17.92 25.83 4.66
N SER A 144 17.89 25.08 3.54
CA SER A 144 16.62 24.65 2.93
C SER A 144 15.88 23.63 3.79
N LEU A 145 16.59 22.68 4.42
CA LEU A 145 15.99 21.74 5.38
C LEU A 145 15.50 22.47 6.63
N GLY A 146 16.28 23.41 7.16
CA GLY A 146 15.86 24.27 8.29
C GLY A 146 14.58 25.04 7.99
N ALA A 147 14.51 25.68 6.81
CA ALA A 147 13.30 26.38 6.37
C ALA A 147 12.09 25.44 6.23
N ALA A 148 12.30 24.24 5.69
CA ALA A 148 11.25 23.23 5.57
C ALA A 148 10.76 22.76 6.95
N VAL A 149 11.67 22.52 7.91
CA VAL A 149 11.29 22.15 9.27
C VAL A 149 10.48 23.27 9.94
N VAL A 150 10.91 24.53 9.82
CA VAL A 150 10.16 25.66 10.35
C VAL A 150 8.76 25.73 9.72
N ALA A 151 8.64 25.57 8.40
CA ALA A 151 7.36 25.57 7.72
C ALA A 151 6.45 24.41 8.19
N ILE A 152 6.99 23.20 8.36
CA ILE A 152 6.26 22.04 8.88
C ILE A 152 5.77 22.30 10.29
N VAL A 153 6.64 22.78 11.17
CA VAL A 153 6.30 23.04 12.58
C VAL A 153 5.24 24.14 12.66
N ALA A 154 5.44 25.25 11.98
CA ALA A 154 4.48 26.37 12.00
C ALA A 154 3.11 25.95 11.44
N SER A 155 3.07 25.27 10.28
CA SER A 155 1.82 24.78 9.71
C SER A 155 1.16 23.70 10.56
N GLY A 156 1.97 22.81 11.15
CA GLY A 156 1.48 21.76 12.07
C GLY A 156 0.85 22.35 13.32
N PHE A 157 1.46 23.35 13.96
CA PHE A 157 0.87 24.04 15.11
C PHE A 157 -0.45 24.73 14.75
N LEU A 158 -0.50 25.36 13.57
CA LEU A 158 -1.69 26.10 13.12
C LEU A 158 -2.92 25.18 12.99
N ILE A 159 -2.73 23.92 12.62
CA ILE A 159 -3.83 22.95 12.38
C ILE A 159 -3.79 21.77 13.34
N PHE A 160 -3.00 21.84 14.41
CA PHE A 160 -2.71 20.70 15.30
C PHE A 160 -3.97 20.01 15.83
N GLN A 161 -4.92 20.79 16.33
CA GLN A 161 -6.14 20.27 16.94
C GLN A 161 -6.97 19.48 15.93
N ASP A 162 -7.22 20.06 14.76
CA ASP A 162 -8.01 19.45 13.70
C ASP A 162 -7.31 18.22 13.11
N LEU A 163 -6.00 18.35 12.83
CA LEU A 163 -5.21 17.27 12.26
C LEU A 163 -5.07 16.09 13.22
N SER A 164 -4.84 16.35 14.52
CA SER A 164 -4.70 15.29 15.51
C SER A 164 -6.01 14.52 15.73
N SER A 165 -7.16 15.21 15.74
CA SER A 165 -8.47 14.56 15.80
C SER A 165 -8.71 13.68 14.58
N MET A 166 -8.53 14.23 13.38
CA MET A 166 -8.69 13.50 12.13
C MET A 166 -7.79 12.25 12.04
N MET A 167 -6.51 12.39 12.40
CA MET A 167 -5.58 11.25 12.38
C MET A 167 -5.87 10.18 13.44
N ARG A 168 -6.60 10.53 14.48
CA ARG A 168 -7.05 9.56 15.49
C ARG A 168 -8.25 8.75 15.02
N GLU A 169 -9.20 9.42 14.37
CA GLU A 169 -10.43 8.81 13.86
C GLU A 169 -10.23 8.04 12.57
N LYS A 170 -9.38 8.57 11.67
CA LYS A 170 -9.15 8.03 10.31
C LYS A 170 -7.67 7.75 10.10
N LYS A 171 -7.15 6.78 10.82
CA LYS A 171 -5.71 6.41 10.78
C LYS A 171 -5.22 5.99 9.41
N GLU A 172 -6.11 5.47 8.57
CA GLU A 172 -5.84 4.99 7.22
C GLU A 172 -5.49 6.11 6.24
N ILE A 173 -5.93 7.37 6.48
CA ILE A 173 -5.64 8.51 5.58
C ILE A 173 -4.13 8.70 5.35
N ARG A 174 -3.30 8.40 6.35
CA ARG A 174 -1.84 8.46 6.22
C ARG A 174 -1.28 7.55 5.14
N TYR A 175 -1.97 6.43 4.85
CA TYR A 175 -1.56 5.48 3.83
C TYR A 175 -2.00 5.88 2.41
N LEU A 176 -2.72 6.99 2.27
CA LEU A 176 -3.05 7.59 0.98
C LEU A 176 -1.97 8.56 0.48
N LEU A 177 -1.03 8.99 1.34
CA LEU A 177 -0.07 10.04 1.04
C LEU A 177 1.19 9.50 0.35
N THR A 178 1.21 9.48 -0.99
CA THR A 178 2.37 9.10 -1.80
C THR A 178 3.37 10.26 -1.94
N PRO A 179 4.67 9.99 -1.97
CA PRO A 179 5.41 8.72 -1.91
C PRO A 179 5.66 8.23 -0.48
N GLY A 180 5.28 8.96 0.56
CA GLY A 180 5.56 8.64 1.96
C GLY A 180 4.98 7.29 2.39
N ASN A 181 3.76 6.97 1.96
CA ASN A 181 3.07 5.74 2.31
C ASN A 181 3.87 4.47 1.95
N TYR A 182 4.20 4.29 0.68
CA TYR A 182 4.91 3.09 0.25
C TYR A 182 6.37 3.04 0.72
N LEU A 183 7.04 4.19 0.90
CA LEU A 183 8.41 4.22 1.44
C LEU A 183 8.44 3.81 2.93
N VAL A 184 7.52 4.34 3.73
CA VAL A 184 7.40 3.96 5.15
C VAL A 184 6.92 2.52 5.29
N SER A 185 5.97 2.10 4.47
CA SER A 185 5.47 0.72 4.47
C SER A 185 6.56 -0.27 4.05
N LEU A 186 7.37 0.07 3.04
CA LEU A 186 8.54 -0.73 2.64
C LEU A 186 9.56 -0.87 3.78
N ALA A 187 9.91 0.25 4.41
CA ALA A 187 10.85 0.21 5.54
C ALA A 187 10.34 -0.66 6.69
N ARG A 188 9.05 -0.58 6.99
CA ARG A 188 8.41 -1.42 8.03
C ARG A 188 8.36 -2.90 7.65
N THR A 189 8.01 -3.21 6.40
CA THR A 189 7.94 -4.59 5.91
C THR A 189 9.32 -5.24 5.93
N VAL A 190 10.34 -4.56 5.39
CA VAL A 190 11.73 -5.05 5.40
C VAL A 190 12.27 -5.18 6.83
N GLY A 191 11.97 -4.21 7.70
CA GLY A 191 12.38 -4.26 9.10
C GLY A 191 11.72 -5.40 9.88
N ALA A 192 10.45 -5.68 9.63
CA ALA A 192 9.74 -6.80 10.25
C ALA A 192 10.29 -8.14 9.77
N ASP A 193 10.50 -8.30 8.46
CA ASP A 193 11.02 -9.54 7.88
C ASP A 193 12.48 -9.81 8.32
N ALA A 194 13.29 -8.78 8.53
CA ALA A 194 14.66 -8.90 9.05
C ALA A 194 14.70 -9.34 10.53
N GLY A 195 13.65 -9.01 11.30
CA GLY A 195 13.53 -9.40 12.71
C GLY A 195 12.90 -10.79 12.92
N THR A 196 12.35 -11.38 11.87
CA THR A 196 11.71 -12.70 11.96
C THR A 196 12.79 -13.77 11.81
N ALA A 197 13.18 -14.41 12.92
CA ALA A 197 14.02 -15.59 12.87
C ALA A 197 13.32 -16.65 12.01
N VAL A 198 14.04 -17.24 11.06
CA VAL A 198 13.54 -18.39 10.29
C VAL A 198 13.41 -19.55 11.28
N HIS A 199 12.24 -19.69 11.89
CA HIS A 199 11.97 -20.86 12.71
C HIS A 199 12.01 -22.12 11.83
N ALA A 200 12.78 -23.12 12.28
CA ALA A 200 12.76 -24.41 11.62
C ALA A 200 11.32 -24.95 11.59
N ARG A 201 10.85 -25.35 10.42
CA ARG A 201 9.51 -25.91 10.30
C ARG A 201 9.42 -27.19 11.11
N ALA A 202 8.59 -27.19 12.15
CA ALA A 202 8.31 -28.38 12.91
C ALA A 202 7.32 -29.26 12.11
N PRO A 203 7.57 -30.58 11.97
CA PRO A 203 6.59 -31.45 11.34
C PRO A 203 5.34 -31.54 12.21
N VAL A 204 4.16 -31.45 11.58
CA VAL A 204 2.85 -31.52 12.25
C VAL A 204 2.26 -32.93 12.00
N GLY A 205 1.59 -33.48 13.01
CA GLY A 205 0.90 -34.76 12.89
C GLY A 205 1.82 -36.00 12.80
N THR A 206 3.01 -35.92 13.37
CA THR A 206 3.95 -37.07 13.42
C THR A 206 3.42 -38.28 14.21
N ASP A 207 2.42 -38.02 15.06
CA ASP A 207 1.69 -39.00 15.85
C ASP A 207 0.41 -39.52 15.14
N ALA A 208 0.08 -39.01 13.96
CA ALA A 208 -1.09 -39.41 13.21
C ALA A 208 -1.01 -40.86 12.76
N LYS A 209 -2.05 -41.65 13.07
CA LYS A 209 -2.19 -43.03 12.69
C LYS A 209 -3.50 -43.25 11.96
N LEU A 210 -3.50 -44.16 10.99
CA LEU A 210 -4.72 -44.60 10.31
C LEU A 210 -5.64 -45.30 11.33
N GLY A 211 -6.85 -44.80 11.48
CA GLY A 211 -7.88 -45.46 12.28
C GLY A 211 -8.34 -46.77 11.68
N GLY A 212 -8.88 -47.69 12.48
CA GLY A 212 -9.23 -49.07 12.05
C GLY A 212 -10.16 -49.15 10.85
N ARG A 213 -11.02 -48.16 10.63
CA ARG A 213 -11.86 -48.08 9.41
C ARG A 213 -11.06 -47.88 8.12
N TRP A 214 -9.89 -47.31 8.20
CA TRP A 214 -9.03 -47.02 7.06
C TRP A 214 -8.12 -48.23 6.73
N THR A 215 -7.67 -48.94 7.73
CA THR A 215 -6.81 -50.12 7.57
C THR A 215 -7.57 -51.33 6.96
N GLN A 216 -8.89 -51.36 7.10
CA GLN A 216 -9.74 -52.43 6.53
C GLN A 216 -10.19 -52.19 5.09
N ARG A 217 -9.88 -50.99 4.52
CA ARG A 217 -10.30 -50.68 3.14
C ARG A 217 -9.43 -51.40 2.12
N LYS A 218 -10.10 -52.07 1.18
CA LYS A 218 -9.47 -52.81 0.07
C LYS A 218 -9.06 -51.90 -1.10
N LYS A 219 -9.62 -50.67 -1.17
CA LYS A 219 -9.34 -49.70 -2.24
C LYS A 219 -8.64 -48.47 -1.68
N PRO A 220 -7.69 -47.88 -2.42
CA PRO A 220 -7.08 -46.63 -2.04
C PRO A 220 -8.12 -45.50 -1.99
N VAL A 221 -7.89 -44.51 -1.13
CA VAL A 221 -8.74 -43.32 -1.02
C VAL A 221 -7.98 -42.16 -1.62
N LEU A 222 -8.59 -41.50 -2.60
CA LEU A 222 -8.11 -40.22 -3.12
C LEU A 222 -8.86 -39.10 -2.39
N PHE A 223 -8.11 -38.24 -1.72
CA PHE A 223 -8.63 -37.02 -1.13
C PHE A 223 -8.14 -35.83 -1.96
N VAL A 224 -9.09 -35.08 -2.56
CA VAL A 224 -8.79 -33.92 -3.41
C VAL A 224 -9.18 -32.66 -2.68
N VAL A 225 -8.25 -31.72 -2.52
CA VAL A 225 -8.48 -30.41 -1.91
C VAL A 225 -8.45 -29.37 -2.99
N PHE A 226 -9.55 -28.63 -3.14
CA PHE A 226 -9.63 -27.44 -3.98
C PHE A 226 -9.52 -26.22 -3.08
N ILE A 227 -8.47 -25.43 -3.25
CA ILE A 227 -8.28 -24.18 -2.53
C ILE A 227 -8.83 -23.08 -3.41
N GLY A 228 -9.95 -22.45 -2.96
CA GLY A 228 -10.52 -21.31 -3.64
C GLY A 228 -9.67 -20.06 -3.45
N GLU A 229 -9.52 -19.25 -4.49
CA GLU A 229 -8.86 -17.95 -4.46
C GLU A 229 -9.89 -16.86 -4.79
N THR A 230 -9.80 -15.72 -4.10
CA THR A 230 -10.63 -14.53 -4.32
C THR A 230 -12.15 -14.77 -4.21
N ALA A 231 -12.58 -15.82 -3.53
CA ALA A 231 -13.99 -16.13 -3.30
C ALA A 231 -14.53 -15.36 -2.10
N ARG A 232 -15.47 -14.43 -2.34
CA ARG A 232 -16.10 -13.63 -1.29
C ARG A 232 -17.36 -14.32 -0.76
N ALA A 233 -17.43 -14.60 0.54
CA ALA A 233 -18.56 -15.26 1.17
C ALA A 233 -19.90 -14.54 0.91
N ALA A 234 -19.94 -13.21 0.94
CA ALA A 234 -21.15 -12.43 0.67
C ALA A 234 -21.68 -12.57 -0.78
N ASN A 235 -20.89 -13.10 -1.69
CA ASN A 235 -21.27 -13.37 -3.08
C ASN A 235 -21.40 -14.86 -3.39
N TRP A 236 -21.45 -15.71 -2.36
CA TRP A 236 -21.54 -17.17 -2.50
C TRP A 236 -23.01 -17.62 -2.68
N GLY A 237 -23.35 -18.17 -3.84
CA GLY A 237 -24.73 -18.53 -4.20
C GLY A 237 -25.36 -19.54 -3.27
N LEU A 238 -24.62 -20.56 -2.80
CA LEU A 238 -25.10 -21.55 -1.84
C LEU A 238 -25.40 -20.98 -0.45
N SER A 239 -24.90 -19.80 -0.13
CA SER A 239 -25.17 -19.10 1.15
C SER A 239 -26.23 -18.03 1.04
N GLY A 240 -27.02 -18.02 -0.05
CA GLY A 240 -28.18 -17.12 -0.20
C GLY A 240 -27.89 -15.81 -0.94
N TYR A 241 -26.76 -15.69 -1.65
CA TYR A 241 -26.55 -14.55 -2.52
C TYR A 241 -27.61 -14.52 -3.64
N PRO A 242 -28.30 -13.38 -3.91
CA PRO A 242 -29.43 -13.32 -4.84
C PRO A 242 -29.09 -13.75 -6.27
N ARG A 243 -27.86 -13.51 -6.71
CA ARG A 243 -27.35 -13.97 -7.99
C ARG A 243 -26.66 -15.31 -7.81
N GLN A 244 -27.10 -16.34 -8.55
CA GLN A 244 -26.47 -17.65 -8.48
C GLN A 244 -25.06 -17.63 -9.07
N THR A 245 -24.07 -17.66 -8.20
CA THR A 245 -22.63 -17.65 -8.55
C THR A 245 -22.00 -19.05 -8.49
N THR A 246 -22.73 -20.03 -7.96
CA THR A 246 -22.28 -21.43 -7.81
C THR A 246 -23.27 -22.43 -8.43
N PRO A 247 -23.69 -22.26 -9.72
CA PRO A 247 -24.77 -23.04 -10.30
C PRO A 247 -24.46 -24.54 -10.38
N GLN A 248 -23.22 -24.90 -10.64
CA GLN A 248 -22.80 -26.28 -10.73
C GLN A 248 -22.77 -26.98 -9.35
N LEU A 249 -22.30 -26.27 -8.32
CA LEU A 249 -22.31 -26.79 -6.95
C LEU A 249 -23.72 -26.93 -6.39
N ALA A 250 -24.64 -26.05 -6.80
CA ALA A 250 -26.04 -26.12 -6.37
C ALA A 250 -26.78 -27.39 -6.90
N GLY A 251 -26.28 -27.98 -7.98
CA GLY A 251 -26.80 -29.24 -8.52
C GLY A 251 -26.18 -30.49 -7.93
N LEU A 252 -25.23 -30.36 -7.02
CA LEU A 252 -24.54 -31.47 -6.38
C LEU A 252 -24.97 -31.63 -4.91
N ASP A 253 -24.88 -32.83 -4.38
CA ASP A 253 -25.05 -33.12 -2.96
C ASP A 253 -23.78 -32.71 -2.21
N VAL A 254 -23.72 -31.42 -1.81
CA VAL A 254 -22.59 -30.83 -1.13
C VAL A 254 -22.97 -30.34 0.27
N ILE A 255 -22.02 -30.42 1.21
CA ILE A 255 -22.16 -29.81 2.55
C ILE A 255 -21.59 -28.38 2.44
N ASN A 256 -22.46 -27.38 2.55
CA ASN A 256 -22.07 -25.99 2.58
C ASN A 256 -22.00 -25.49 4.04
N PHE A 257 -20.82 -25.08 4.49
CA PHE A 257 -20.63 -24.49 5.80
C PHE A 257 -20.89 -22.98 5.70
N THR A 258 -21.91 -22.51 6.42
CA THR A 258 -22.39 -21.11 6.35
C THR A 258 -21.68 -20.18 7.32
N ASP A 259 -21.03 -20.71 8.35
CA ASP A 259 -20.32 -19.94 9.38
C ASP A 259 -18.84 -20.28 9.36
N VAL A 260 -18.14 -19.76 8.32
CA VAL A 260 -16.70 -19.93 8.15
C VAL A 260 -16.03 -18.56 8.10
N THR A 261 -15.09 -18.34 8.99
CA THR A 261 -14.33 -17.10 9.09
C THR A 261 -12.88 -17.32 8.65
N ALA A 262 -12.39 -16.50 7.74
CA ALA A 262 -10.99 -16.50 7.33
C ALA A 262 -10.11 -15.79 8.39
N CYS A 263 -8.86 -16.21 8.53
CA CYS A 263 -7.88 -15.56 9.40
C CYS A 263 -7.49 -14.15 8.93
N GLY A 264 -7.65 -13.88 7.65
CA GLY A 264 -7.36 -12.61 7.02
C GLY A 264 -7.84 -12.57 5.58
N THR A 265 -7.73 -11.42 4.95
CA THR A 265 -8.21 -11.15 3.58
C THR A 265 -7.14 -11.31 2.51
N SER A 266 -5.89 -11.56 2.89
CA SER A 266 -4.79 -11.84 1.96
C SER A 266 -4.46 -13.33 1.93
N THR A 267 -4.04 -13.82 0.78
CA THR A 267 -3.59 -15.21 0.56
C THR A 267 -2.44 -15.57 1.50
N GLU A 268 -1.53 -14.63 1.75
CA GLU A 268 -0.40 -14.79 2.65
C GLU A 268 -0.80 -15.13 4.09
N VAL A 269 -1.91 -14.57 4.58
CA VAL A 269 -2.42 -14.82 5.94
C VAL A 269 -3.39 -16.01 5.95
N SER A 270 -4.28 -16.09 4.97
CA SER A 270 -5.38 -17.05 4.92
C SER A 270 -4.88 -18.46 4.66
N LEU A 271 -3.99 -18.63 3.67
CA LEU A 271 -3.54 -19.97 3.26
C LEU A 271 -2.72 -20.71 4.34
N PRO A 272 -1.69 -20.12 4.97
CA PRO A 272 -1.00 -20.77 6.08
C PRO A 272 -1.94 -21.10 7.25
N CYS A 273 -2.91 -20.24 7.53
CA CYS A 273 -3.87 -20.44 8.60
C CYS A 273 -4.79 -21.65 8.33
N MET A 274 -5.21 -21.90 7.07
CA MET A 274 -6.00 -23.08 6.70
C MET A 274 -5.28 -24.39 7.00
N PHE A 275 -3.96 -24.40 6.92
CA PHE A 275 -3.12 -25.58 7.13
C PHE A 275 -2.43 -25.61 8.49
N SER A 276 -2.66 -24.62 9.35
CA SER A 276 -2.13 -24.57 10.71
C SER A 276 -3.18 -25.06 11.72
N HIS A 277 -2.78 -25.98 12.58
CA HIS A 277 -3.61 -26.41 13.72
C HIS A 277 -3.74 -25.33 14.82
N LEU A 278 -2.88 -24.33 14.81
CA LEU A 278 -2.88 -23.19 15.74
C LEU A 278 -3.71 -22.01 15.22
N GLY A 279 -4.14 -22.04 13.97
CA GLY A 279 -4.84 -20.93 13.34
C GLY A 279 -3.98 -19.67 13.25
N ARG A 280 -4.60 -18.51 13.48
CA ARG A 280 -3.92 -17.20 13.37
C ARG A 280 -2.93 -16.91 14.50
N ASN A 281 -3.02 -17.61 15.61
CA ASN A 281 -2.21 -17.38 16.80
C ASN A 281 -0.89 -18.17 16.80
N ALA A 282 -0.52 -18.72 15.67
CA ALA A 282 0.71 -19.48 15.47
C ALA A 282 1.92 -18.60 15.19
#